data_5e3cda8666c5faa34c43585c25e2158c
#
_entry.id   5e3cda8666c5faa34c43585c25e2158c
#
_cell.length_a   1.000
_cell.length_b   1.000
_cell.length_c   1.000
_cell.angle_alpha   90.00
_cell.angle_beta   90.00
_cell.angle_gamma   90.00
#
_symmetry.space_group_name_H-M   'P 1'
#
loop_
_entity.id
_entity.type
_entity.pdbx_description
1 polymer ?
#
loop_
_entity_poly.entity_id
_entity_poly.type
_entity_poly.pdbx_seq_one_letter_code
_entity_poly.pdbx_strand_id
1 'polypeptide(L)'
;MADPACCWRSGEARRQSPGGLPNDAWRNTTHDWASAVDADHLAEVRRFPTVFAPGGTQHLILEVVAYAADEAETTTSGRCVVTLHADDSVSVSDNGRGTDTRCDDQGQPIKKPVMATKDLRFFDLSDAQLLPDGHPRRGMSVVAALSKWLIHTNRRRNGAWTQRYEQGLPVTDLVPIDDEGTSGTTVHFLSDASLCGPTAVTAAELGQRTVWPHLSVEVIDERTN
;
A
#
# COMPACT_ATOMS: atom_id res chain seq x y z
N MET A 1 15.59 -26.99 -6.26
CA MET A 1 15.23 -25.58 -6.08
C MET A 1 13.96 -25.33 -6.88
N ALA A 2 12.85 -25.04 -6.23
CA ALA A 2 11.57 -24.81 -6.91
C ALA A 2 11.55 -23.39 -7.48
N ASP A 3 11.22 -23.29 -8.77
CA ASP A 3 11.11 -22.04 -9.52
C ASP A 3 9.99 -21.18 -8.92
N PRO A 4 10.24 -19.97 -8.41
CA PRO A 4 9.25 -19.12 -7.78
C PRO A 4 8.32 -18.37 -8.74
N ALA A 5 8.49 -18.52 -10.05
CA ALA A 5 7.71 -17.82 -11.09
C ALA A 5 6.32 -18.42 -11.36
N CYS A 6 5.70 -19.10 -10.38
CA CYS A 6 4.61 -20.02 -10.65
C CYS A 6 3.19 -19.44 -10.63
N CYS A 7 2.97 -18.27 -10.05
CA CYS A 7 1.60 -17.73 -9.98
C CYS A 7 1.00 -17.37 -11.35
N TRP A 8 1.83 -17.14 -12.35
CA TRP A 8 1.40 -16.65 -13.67
C TRP A 8 1.64 -17.62 -14.83
N ARG A 9 2.15 -18.83 -14.57
CA ARG A 9 2.31 -19.85 -15.62
C ARG A 9 1.12 -20.81 -15.62
N SER A 10 0.34 -20.78 -16.67
CA SER A 10 -0.72 -21.73 -16.94
C SER A 10 -0.12 -23.12 -17.27
N GLY A 11 -0.53 -24.14 -16.51
CA GLY A 11 -0.63 -25.51 -17.06
C GLY A 11 0.39 -26.55 -16.67
N GLU A 12 1.11 -26.45 -15.55
CA GLU A 12 1.82 -27.63 -15.03
C GLU A 12 1.32 -28.01 -13.64
N ALA A 13 0.61 -29.14 -13.59
CA ALA A 13 0.13 -29.75 -12.36
C ALA A 13 1.32 -30.12 -11.46
N ARG A 14 1.49 -29.39 -10.35
CA ARG A 14 2.46 -29.74 -9.30
C ARG A 14 2.05 -31.01 -8.60
N ARG A 15 2.97 -31.96 -8.50
CA ARG A 15 2.87 -33.09 -7.57
C ARG A 15 2.85 -32.56 -6.14
N GLN A 16 1.83 -32.97 -5.41
CA GLN A 16 1.66 -32.67 -3.98
C GLN A 16 2.82 -33.26 -3.19
N SER A 17 3.52 -32.44 -2.42
CA SER A 17 4.39 -32.91 -1.34
C SER A 17 3.52 -33.15 -0.11
N PRO A 18 3.56 -34.33 0.54
CA PRO A 18 2.84 -34.57 1.77
C PRO A 18 3.55 -33.89 2.93
N GLY A 19 2.90 -32.95 3.58
CA GLY A 19 3.40 -32.29 4.80
C GLY A 19 3.16 -30.81 4.88
N GLY A 20 2.01 -30.31 4.39
CA GLY A 20 1.58 -28.93 4.64
C GLY A 20 1.23 -28.74 6.12
N LEU A 21 1.88 -27.79 6.79
CA LEU A 21 1.45 -27.28 8.09
C LEU A 21 0.01 -26.76 7.97
N PRO A 22 -0.82 -26.91 9.03
CA PRO A 22 -2.20 -26.46 9.01
C PRO A 22 -2.31 -24.98 8.63
N ASN A 23 -3.33 -24.63 7.87
CA ASN A 23 -3.64 -23.27 7.39
C ASN A 23 -3.68 -22.20 8.49
N ASP A 24 -3.78 -22.59 9.75
CA ASP A 24 -3.79 -21.72 10.92
C ASP A 24 -2.45 -21.05 11.27
N ALA A 25 -1.33 -21.57 10.74
CA ALA A 25 0.01 -21.01 11.02
C ALA A 25 0.30 -19.67 10.31
N TRP A 26 -0.62 -19.21 9.45
CA TRP A 26 -0.42 -18.03 8.61
C TRP A 26 -1.47 -16.94 8.83
N ARG A 27 -2.09 -16.86 9.99
CA ARG A 27 -2.94 -15.72 10.32
C ARG A 27 -2.10 -14.45 10.36
N ASN A 28 -2.28 -13.61 9.33
CA ASN A 28 -1.86 -12.22 9.42
C ASN A 28 -2.81 -11.52 10.39
N THR A 29 -2.31 -11.16 11.56
CA THR A 29 -3.10 -10.55 12.63
C THR A 29 -3.48 -9.09 12.35
N THR A 30 -3.07 -8.53 11.21
CA THR A 30 -3.30 -7.12 10.87
C THR A 30 -4.59 -6.87 10.10
N HIS A 31 -5.12 -7.88 9.40
CA HIS A 31 -6.34 -7.76 8.59
C HIS A 31 -7.21 -9.00 8.72
N ASP A 32 -8.53 -8.80 8.62
CA ASP A 32 -9.47 -9.92 8.46
C ASP A 32 -9.43 -10.42 7.00
N TRP A 33 -8.83 -11.58 6.79
CA TRP A 33 -8.71 -12.21 5.48
C TRP A 33 -9.99 -12.91 5.01
N ALA A 34 -11.00 -12.99 5.86
CA ALA A 34 -12.31 -13.54 5.49
C ALA A 34 -13.10 -12.57 4.61
N SER A 35 -12.77 -11.27 4.69
CA SER A 35 -13.40 -10.24 3.86
C SER A 35 -12.40 -9.62 2.89
N ALA A 36 -12.71 -9.61 1.60
CA ALA A 36 -11.90 -8.94 0.59
C ALA A 36 -12.10 -7.41 0.61
N VAL A 37 -13.24 -6.92 1.13
CA VAL A 37 -13.61 -5.50 1.22
C VAL A 37 -14.43 -5.28 2.48
N ASP A 38 -14.03 -4.31 3.31
CA ASP A 38 -14.80 -3.80 4.44
C ASP A 38 -15.55 -2.53 4.00
N ALA A 39 -16.74 -2.73 3.42
CA ALA A 39 -17.52 -1.66 2.83
C ALA A 39 -17.97 -0.62 3.86
N ASP A 40 -18.28 -1.04 5.09
CA ASP A 40 -18.73 -0.16 6.17
C ASP A 40 -17.59 0.73 6.64
N HIS A 41 -16.39 0.17 6.81
CA HIS A 41 -15.20 0.94 7.12
C HIS A 41 -14.87 1.97 6.05
N LEU A 42 -14.86 1.57 4.77
CA LEU A 42 -14.60 2.49 3.66
C LEU A 42 -15.64 3.62 3.58
N ALA A 43 -16.91 3.30 3.85
CA ALA A 43 -17.98 4.29 3.89
C ALA A 43 -17.82 5.28 5.06
N GLU A 44 -17.42 4.78 6.24
CA GLU A 44 -17.14 5.61 7.41
C GLU A 44 -15.97 6.57 7.16
N VAL A 45 -14.87 6.07 6.59
CA VAL A 45 -13.69 6.89 6.24
C VAL A 45 -14.09 8.02 5.28
N ARG A 46 -14.86 7.73 4.22
CA ARG A 46 -15.31 8.74 3.27
C ARG A 46 -16.29 9.74 3.87
N ARG A 47 -17.07 9.31 4.86
CA ARG A 47 -18.03 10.19 5.56
C ARG A 47 -17.32 11.20 6.46
N PHE A 48 -16.17 10.83 7.02
CA PHE A 48 -15.45 11.65 7.99
C PHE A 48 -13.98 11.87 7.59
N PRO A 49 -13.69 12.41 6.38
CA PRO A 49 -12.34 12.48 5.85
C PRO A 49 -11.37 13.25 6.76
N THR A 50 -11.81 14.32 7.39
CA THR A 50 -10.98 15.13 8.31
C THR A 50 -10.66 14.43 9.63
N VAL A 51 -11.40 13.40 10.00
CA VAL A 51 -11.12 12.57 11.18
C VAL A 51 -10.03 11.53 10.85
N PHE A 52 -10.09 10.97 9.65
CA PHE A 52 -9.17 9.91 9.23
C PHE A 52 -7.89 10.44 8.56
N ALA A 53 -7.97 11.61 7.93
CA ALA A 53 -6.84 12.29 7.31
C ALA A 53 -6.87 13.79 7.60
N PRO A 54 -6.64 14.21 8.88
CA PRO A 54 -6.72 15.61 9.27
C PRO A 54 -5.68 16.49 8.60
N GLY A 55 -4.55 15.91 8.16
CA GLY A 55 -3.52 16.56 7.34
C GLY A 55 -3.83 16.58 5.84
N GLY A 56 -5.01 16.11 5.41
CA GLY A 56 -5.40 16.04 3.99
C GLY A 56 -4.47 15.14 3.17
N THR A 57 -4.16 15.54 1.94
CA THR A 57 -3.29 14.78 1.03
C THR A 57 -1.90 14.52 1.62
N GLN A 58 -1.35 15.45 2.40
CA GLN A 58 -0.06 15.25 3.06
C GLN A 58 -0.10 14.05 4.02
N HIS A 59 -1.19 13.91 4.79
CA HIS A 59 -1.38 12.76 5.68
C HIS A 59 -1.41 11.45 4.89
N LEU A 60 -2.11 11.41 3.76
CA LEU A 60 -2.15 10.22 2.91
C LEU A 60 -0.76 9.83 2.38
N ILE A 61 0.06 10.81 2.01
CA ILE A 61 1.45 10.57 1.58
C ILE A 61 2.25 9.94 2.73
N LEU A 62 2.14 10.51 3.94
CA LEU A 62 2.85 10.01 5.12
C LEU A 62 2.40 8.60 5.52
N GLU A 63 1.12 8.26 5.35
CA GLU A 63 0.60 6.90 5.52
C GLU A 63 1.34 5.90 4.61
N VAL A 64 1.49 6.24 3.33
CA VAL A 64 2.19 5.35 2.37
C VAL A 64 3.68 5.26 2.70
N VAL A 65 4.35 6.39 2.97
CA VAL A 65 5.78 6.40 3.32
C VAL A 65 6.05 5.59 4.60
N ALA A 66 5.12 5.58 5.56
CA ALA A 66 5.26 4.80 6.79
C ALA A 66 5.35 3.29 6.54
N TYR A 67 4.70 2.75 5.49
CA TYR A 67 4.90 1.34 5.12
C TYR A 67 6.29 1.06 4.53
N ALA A 68 6.83 1.99 3.75
CA ALA A 68 8.22 1.90 3.30
C ALA A 68 9.21 2.00 4.47
N ALA A 69 8.90 2.81 5.50
CA ALA A 69 9.70 2.92 6.71
C ALA A 69 9.67 1.64 7.54
N ASP A 70 8.50 1.01 7.74
CA ASP A 70 8.38 -0.30 8.42
C ASP A 70 9.26 -1.36 7.72
N GLU A 71 9.29 -1.37 6.41
CA GLU A 71 10.12 -2.29 5.65
C GLU A 71 11.61 -1.97 5.80
N ALA A 72 11.98 -0.69 5.76
CA ALA A 72 13.36 -0.24 5.94
C ALA A 72 13.92 -0.57 7.34
N GLU A 73 13.09 -0.57 8.38
CA GLU A 73 13.48 -1.01 9.73
C GLU A 73 13.92 -2.48 9.74
N THR A 74 13.24 -3.34 8.98
CA THR A 74 13.58 -4.77 8.91
C THR A 74 14.84 -5.06 8.12
N THR A 75 15.17 -4.20 7.15
CA THR A 75 16.31 -4.34 6.23
C THR A 75 17.47 -3.42 6.57
N THR A 76 17.33 -2.58 7.59
CA THR A 76 18.29 -1.56 8.05
C THR A 76 18.61 -0.45 7.05
N SER A 77 18.03 -0.49 5.85
CA SER A 77 18.12 0.59 4.86
C SER A 77 17.00 0.48 3.82
N GLY A 78 16.47 1.62 3.39
CA GLY A 78 15.47 1.71 2.34
C GLY A 78 15.56 3.04 1.59
N ARG A 79 15.02 3.08 0.39
CA ARG A 79 14.82 4.30 -0.39
C ARG A 79 13.36 4.40 -0.80
N CYS A 80 12.83 5.60 -0.65
CA CYS A 80 11.49 5.94 -1.08
C CYS A 80 11.53 7.22 -1.92
N VAL A 81 10.77 7.27 -3.00
CA VAL A 81 10.61 8.44 -3.85
C VAL A 81 9.15 8.86 -3.83
N VAL A 82 8.89 10.11 -3.45
CA VAL A 82 7.57 10.74 -3.52
C VAL A 82 7.58 11.69 -4.70
N THR A 83 6.69 11.49 -5.68
CA THR A 83 6.56 12.37 -6.84
C THR A 83 5.20 13.07 -6.80
N LEU A 84 5.21 14.39 -6.84
CA LEU A 84 4.05 15.26 -6.99
C LEU A 84 3.89 15.53 -8.49
N HIS A 85 2.92 14.89 -9.14
CA HIS A 85 2.74 14.98 -10.59
C HIS A 85 1.99 16.25 -11.03
N ALA A 86 2.16 16.65 -12.28
CA ALA A 86 1.56 17.85 -12.86
C ALA A 86 0.01 17.81 -12.90
N ASP A 87 -0.60 16.61 -12.79
CA ASP A 87 -2.05 16.39 -12.74
C ASP A 87 -2.60 16.33 -11.30
N ASP A 88 -1.83 16.81 -10.32
CA ASP A 88 -2.12 16.76 -8.89
C ASP A 88 -2.18 15.33 -8.27
N SER A 89 -1.86 14.29 -9.05
CA SER A 89 -1.68 12.96 -8.49
C SER A 89 -0.33 12.83 -7.78
N VAL A 90 -0.22 11.83 -6.91
CA VAL A 90 0.99 11.56 -6.14
C VAL A 90 1.37 10.11 -6.31
N SER A 91 2.64 9.85 -6.57
CA SER A 91 3.19 8.49 -6.47
C SER A 91 4.22 8.40 -5.35
N VAL A 92 4.17 7.29 -4.62
CA VAL A 92 5.14 6.92 -3.58
C VAL A 92 5.69 5.55 -3.96
N SER A 93 6.98 5.50 -4.24
CA SER A 93 7.66 4.28 -4.71
C SER A 93 8.81 3.94 -3.78
N ASP A 94 8.87 2.69 -3.31
CA ASP A 94 9.96 2.18 -2.49
C ASP A 94 10.75 1.07 -3.19
N ASN A 95 11.93 0.79 -2.68
CA ASN A 95 12.81 -0.29 -3.13
C ASN A 95 12.83 -1.49 -2.15
N GLY A 96 11.79 -1.65 -1.36
CA GLY A 96 11.64 -2.75 -0.42
C GLY A 96 11.50 -4.11 -1.10
N ARG A 97 11.19 -5.14 -0.32
CA ARG A 97 11.02 -6.51 -0.83
C ARG A 97 9.77 -6.69 -1.70
N GLY A 98 8.86 -5.74 -1.66
CA GLY A 98 7.52 -5.87 -2.20
C GLY A 98 6.66 -6.84 -1.37
N THR A 99 5.40 -6.90 -1.73
CA THR A 99 4.40 -7.73 -1.06
C THR A 99 4.42 -9.15 -1.58
N ASP A 100 4.44 -10.16 -0.71
CA ASP A 100 4.31 -11.57 -1.10
C ASP A 100 2.98 -11.81 -1.82
N THR A 101 3.06 -12.43 -3.00
CA THR A 101 1.89 -12.91 -3.71
C THR A 101 1.65 -14.35 -3.32
N ARG A 102 0.51 -14.62 -2.67
CA ARG A 102 0.05 -15.97 -2.37
C ARG A 102 -0.85 -16.45 -3.48
N CYS A 103 -0.77 -17.75 -3.77
CA CYS A 103 -1.68 -18.40 -4.70
C CYS A 103 -2.56 -19.40 -3.95
N ASP A 104 -3.78 -19.55 -4.41
CA ASP A 104 -4.67 -20.62 -3.97
C ASP A 104 -4.22 -21.99 -4.51
N ASP A 105 -4.99 -23.05 -4.20
CA ASP A 105 -4.72 -24.41 -4.63
C ASP A 105 -4.81 -24.59 -6.17
N GLN A 106 -5.40 -23.61 -6.86
CA GLN A 106 -5.52 -23.57 -8.33
C GLN A 106 -4.42 -22.71 -8.98
N GLY A 107 -3.50 -22.14 -8.16
CA GLY A 107 -2.42 -21.29 -8.63
C GLY A 107 -2.85 -19.85 -8.94
N GLN A 108 -4.08 -19.45 -8.55
CA GLN A 108 -4.54 -18.08 -8.74
C GLN A 108 -4.06 -17.18 -7.59
N PRO A 109 -3.64 -15.95 -7.89
CA PRO A 109 -3.18 -15.03 -6.86
C PRO A 109 -4.33 -14.62 -5.92
N ILE A 110 -4.08 -14.80 -4.63
CA ILE A 110 -5.02 -14.37 -3.58
C ILE A 110 -4.86 -12.87 -3.36
N LYS A 111 -5.96 -12.13 -3.52
CA LYS A 111 -5.99 -10.68 -3.29
C LYS A 111 -5.70 -10.37 -1.82
N LYS A 112 -4.85 -9.38 -1.57
CA LYS A 112 -4.60 -8.88 -0.21
C LYS A 112 -5.60 -7.78 0.12
N PRO A 113 -6.27 -7.86 1.27
CA PRO A 113 -7.28 -6.87 1.64
C PRO A 113 -6.70 -5.54 2.13
N VAL A 114 -5.38 -5.33 2.10
CA VAL A 114 -4.68 -4.18 2.71
C VAL A 114 -5.26 -2.83 2.30
N MET A 115 -5.70 -2.69 1.04
CA MET A 115 -6.25 -1.44 0.50
C MET A 115 -7.74 -1.26 0.75
N ALA A 116 -8.44 -2.32 1.17
CA ALA A 116 -9.90 -2.33 1.23
C ALA A 116 -10.46 -2.80 2.59
N THR A 117 -9.59 -3.06 3.56
CA THR A 117 -10.00 -3.45 4.91
C THR A 117 -9.22 -2.69 5.98
N LYS A 118 -9.85 -2.53 7.13
CA LYS A 118 -9.25 -1.91 8.32
C LYS A 118 -7.95 -2.61 8.72
N ASP A 119 -6.89 -1.85 8.96
CA ASP A 119 -5.68 -2.37 9.58
C ASP A 119 -5.82 -2.31 11.09
N LEU A 120 -6.03 -3.47 11.70
CA LEU A 120 -6.32 -3.61 13.14
C LEU A 120 -5.19 -3.04 14.03
N ARG A 121 -3.97 -2.95 13.54
CA ARG A 121 -2.85 -2.36 14.29
C ARG A 121 -3.08 -0.90 14.64
N PHE A 122 -3.87 -0.17 13.83
CA PHE A 122 -4.03 1.28 13.95
C PHE A 122 -5.41 1.72 14.43
N PHE A 123 -6.36 0.80 14.55
CA PHE A 123 -7.73 1.13 14.94
C PHE A 123 -8.11 0.66 16.34
N ASP A 124 -7.56 -0.48 16.76
CA ASP A 124 -7.99 -1.16 17.99
C ASP A 124 -7.07 -0.90 19.19
N LEU A 125 -6.00 -0.08 19.01
CA LEU A 125 -5.04 0.23 20.06
C LEU A 125 -5.24 1.66 20.59
N SER A 126 -5.25 1.80 21.92
CA SER A 126 -5.30 3.10 22.61
C SER A 126 -4.07 3.98 22.32
N ASP A 127 -2.96 3.38 21.88
CA ASP A 127 -1.69 4.02 21.62
C ASP A 127 -1.35 3.92 20.12
N ALA A 128 -2.20 4.51 19.25
CA ALA A 128 -1.94 4.54 17.83
C ALA A 128 -0.61 5.25 17.53
N GLN A 129 0.23 4.63 16.71
CA GLN A 129 1.46 5.25 16.20
C GLN A 129 1.12 6.59 15.55
N LEU A 130 1.85 7.65 15.93
CA LEU A 130 1.71 8.96 15.29
C LEU A 130 2.61 9.05 14.06
N LEU A 131 2.09 9.64 13.01
CA LEU A 131 2.85 10.06 11.85
C LEU A 131 3.59 11.39 12.11
N PRO A 132 4.57 11.77 11.28
CA PRO A 132 5.33 13.01 11.47
C PRO A 132 4.50 14.31 11.38
N ASP A 133 3.26 14.24 10.92
CA ASP A 133 2.31 15.35 10.96
C ASP A 133 1.60 15.48 12.33
N GLY A 134 1.91 14.59 13.27
CA GLY A 134 1.34 14.56 14.62
C GLY A 134 -0.03 13.87 14.72
N HIS A 135 -0.50 13.25 13.64
CA HIS A 135 -1.79 12.56 13.61
C HIS A 135 -1.63 11.04 13.67
N PRO A 136 -2.64 10.32 14.18
CA PRO A 136 -2.60 8.87 14.27
C PRO A 136 -2.52 8.21 12.90
N ARG A 137 -1.64 7.21 12.77
CA ARG A 137 -1.58 6.32 11.62
C ARG A 137 -2.87 5.50 11.51
N ARG A 138 -3.39 5.35 10.28
CA ARG A 138 -4.66 4.68 9.98
C ARG A 138 -4.57 3.58 8.94
N GLY A 139 -3.51 3.56 8.14
CA GLY A 139 -3.23 2.51 7.18
C GLY A 139 -3.77 2.76 5.78
N MET A 140 -3.45 1.80 4.89
CA MET A 140 -3.65 1.95 3.44
C MET A 140 -5.12 2.01 3.02
N SER A 141 -6.04 1.44 3.79
CA SER A 141 -7.47 1.53 3.49
C SER A 141 -8.00 2.96 3.54
N VAL A 142 -7.43 3.79 4.42
CA VAL A 142 -7.75 5.23 4.47
C VAL A 142 -7.23 5.95 3.24
N VAL A 143 -5.99 5.67 2.83
CA VAL A 143 -5.43 6.22 1.58
C VAL A 143 -6.31 5.85 0.38
N ALA A 144 -6.67 4.57 0.26
CA ALA A 144 -7.50 4.09 -0.84
C ALA A 144 -8.92 4.68 -0.83
N ALA A 145 -9.58 4.73 0.36
CA ALA A 145 -10.93 5.26 0.51
C ALA A 145 -11.03 6.76 0.20
N LEU A 146 -9.99 7.53 0.53
CA LEU A 146 -9.91 8.98 0.32
C LEU A 146 -9.20 9.37 -0.98
N SER A 147 -9.00 8.42 -1.87
CA SER A 147 -8.51 8.64 -3.22
C SER A 147 -9.63 8.48 -4.24
N LYS A 148 -9.73 9.41 -5.18
CA LYS A 148 -10.61 9.29 -6.35
C LYS A 148 -10.26 8.01 -7.12
N TRP A 149 -8.98 7.75 -7.27
CA TRP A 149 -8.42 6.49 -7.75
C TRP A 149 -7.04 6.25 -7.11
N LEU A 150 -6.69 4.98 -7.00
CA LEU A 150 -5.38 4.53 -6.54
C LEU A 150 -4.95 3.33 -7.39
N ILE A 151 -3.68 3.31 -7.77
CA ILE A 151 -3.03 2.19 -8.43
C ILE A 151 -1.93 1.67 -7.51
N HIS A 152 -2.05 0.42 -7.13
CA HIS A 152 -1.04 -0.30 -6.35
C HIS A 152 -0.24 -1.21 -7.28
N THR A 153 1.04 -0.95 -7.42
CA THR A 153 1.97 -1.77 -8.19
C THR A 153 2.95 -2.46 -7.25
N ASN A 154 3.04 -3.76 -7.35
CA ASN A 154 3.96 -4.58 -6.58
C ASN A 154 4.97 -5.25 -7.50
N ARG A 155 6.25 -5.17 -7.15
CA ARG A 155 7.34 -5.83 -7.86
C ARG A 155 8.09 -6.76 -6.92
N ARG A 156 8.08 -8.03 -7.26
CA ARG A 156 8.82 -9.07 -6.56
C ARG A 156 9.08 -10.23 -7.51
N ARG A 157 10.20 -10.94 -7.32
CA ARG A 157 10.59 -12.07 -8.17
C ARG A 157 9.55 -13.16 -8.32
N ASN A 158 8.66 -13.34 -7.33
CA ASN A 158 7.61 -14.36 -7.34
C ASN A 158 6.22 -13.82 -7.69
N GLY A 159 6.12 -12.64 -8.27
CA GLY A 159 4.86 -12.07 -8.70
C GLY A 159 4.90 -10.55 -8.74
N ALA A 160 5.03 -10.00 -9.94
CA ALA A 160 4.87 -8.58 -10.20
C ALA A 160 3.46 -8.35 -10.77
N TRP A 161 2.74 -7.41 -10.20
CA TRP A 161 1.36 -7.13 -10.57
C TRP A 161 0.97 -5.69 -10.22
N THR A 162 -0.12 -5.24 -10.84
CA THR A 162 -0.78 -3.98 -10.51
C THR A 162 -2.26 -4.21 -10.24
N GLN A 163 -2.87 -3.36 -9.41
CA GLN A 163 -4.30 -3.35 -9.14
C GLN A 163 -4.79 -1.92 -8.98
N ARG A 164 -5.97 -1.62 -9.57
CA ARG A 164 -6.63 -0.32 -9.48
C ARG A 164 -7.78 -0.36 -8.49
N TYR A 165 -7.91 0.73 -7.75
CA TYR A 165 -8.98 0.99 -6.78
C TYR A 165 -9.65 2.32 -7.11
N GLU A 166 -10.93 2.43 -6.85
CA GLU A 166 -11.69 3.68 -6.89
C GLU A 166 -12.43 3.83 -5.56
N GLN A 167 -12.11 4.91 -4.84
CA GLN A 167 -12.66 5.18 -3.50
C GLN A 167 -12.55 3.97 -2.53
N GLY A 168 -11.42 3.26 -2.59
CA GLY A 168 -11.12 2.08 -1.78
C GLY A 168 -11.65 0.75 -2.31
N LEU A 169 -12.49 0.76 -3.35
CA LEU A 169 -13.02 -0.46 -3.95
C LEU A 169 -12.12 -0.95 -5.08
N PRO A 170 -11.71 -2.21 -5.10
CA PRO A 170 -10.93 -2.76 -6.21
C PRO A 170 -11.79 -2.85 -7.47
N VAL A 171 -11.38 -2.16 -8.54
CA VAL A 171 -12.10 -2.13 -9.83
C VAL A 171 -11.43 -3.00 -10.89
N THR A 172 -10.25 -3.55 -10.58
CA THR A 172 -9.58 -4.56 -11.41
C THR A 172 -9.21 -5.78 -10.56
N ASP A 173 -8.96 -6.88 -11.21
CA ASP A 173 -8.19 -7.98 -10.61
C ASP A 173 -6.72 -7.61 -10.50
N LEU A 174 -5.90 -8.50 -9.92
CA LEU A 174 -4.45 -8.38 -9.99
C LEU A 174 -4.01 -8.61 -11.43
N VAL A 175 -3.50 -7.58 -12.07
CA VAL A 175 -3.03 -7.64 -13.46
C VAL A 175 -1.53 -7.86 -13.44
N PRO A 176 -1.02 -8.97 -14.03
CA PRO A 176 0.42 -9.21 -14.12
C PRO A 176 1.12 -8.08 -14.86
N ILE A 177 2.33 -7.77 -14.42
CA ILE A 177 3.23 -6.88 -15.15
C ILE A 177 4.57 -7.60 -15.36
N ASP A 178 5.34 -7.14 -16.35
CA ASP A 178 6.65 -7.69 -16.64
C ASP A 178 7.60 -7.53 -15.45
N ASP A 179 8.44 -8.54 -15.23
CA ASP A 179 9.50 -8.48 -14.22
C ASP A 179 10.67 -7.65 -14.77
N GLU A 180 10.82 -6.46 -14.23
CA GLU A 180 11.92 -5.54 -14.55
C GLU A 180 13.21 -5.87 -13.77
N GLY A 181 13.25 -6.96 -13.02
CA GLY A 181 14.37 -7.34 -12.15
C GLY A 181 14.51 -6.46 -10.90
N THR A 182 13.50 -5.62 -10.63
CA THR A 182 13.43 -4.76 -9.44
C THR A 182 12.47 -5.32 -8.40
N SER A 183 12.56 -4.82 -7.17
CA SER A 183 11.58 -5.11 -6.13
C SER A 183 11.11 -3.82 -5.48
N GLY A 184 9.97 -3.88 -4.82
CA GLY A 184 9.37 -2.75 -4.11
C GLY A 184 7.90 -2.55 -4.44
N THR A 185 7.36 -1.48 -3.91
CA THR A 185 5.96 -1.12 -4.06
C THR A 185 5.86 0.30 -4.63
N THR A 186 4.88 0.53 -5.49
CA THR A 186 4.48 1.88 -5.90
C THR A 186 3.00 2.05 -5.64
N VAL A 187 2.65 3.09 -4.89
CA VAL A 187 1.27 3.55 -4.69
C VAL A 187 1.12 4.88 -5.40
N HIS A 188 0.32 4.90 -6.46
CA HIS A 188 0.03 6.09 -7.24
C HIS A 188 -1.45 6.44 -7.07
N PHE A 189 -1.76 7.63 -6.61
CA PHE A 189 -3.12 8.01 -6.28
C PHE A 189 -3.44 9.47 -6.57
N LEU A 190 -4.71 9.75 -6.82
CA LEU A 190 -5.27 11.10 -6.86
C LEU A 190 -6.23 11.24 -5.67
N SER A 191 -5.92 12.15 -4.77
CA SER A 191 -6.74 12.45 -3.60
C SER A 191 -8.16 12.86 -4.00
N ASP A 192 -9.15 12.49 -3.19
CA ASP A 192 -10.50 12.99 -3.35
C ASP A 192 -10.58 14.49 -3.06
N ALA A 193 -11.43 15.20 -3.80
CA ALA A 193 -11.62 16.64 -3.64
C ALA A 193 -12.11 17.06 -2.25
N SER A 194 -12.72 16.15 -1.49
CA SER A 194 -13.12 16.37 -0.09
C SER A 194 -11.94 16.61 0.85
N LEU A 195 -10.71 16.21 0.44
CA LEU A 195 -9.46 16.43 1.17
C LEU A 195 -8.73 17.72 0.78
N CYS A 196 -9.24 18.46 -0.19
CA CYS A 196 -8.64 19.73 -0.59
C CYS A 196 -8.70 20.72 0.56
N GLY A 197 -7.65 20.71 1.40
CA GLY A 197 -7.36 21.75 2.34
C GLY A 197 -6.89 23.02 1.62
N PRO A 198 -6.86 24.18 2.30
CA PRO A 198 -6.45 25.47 1.70
C PRO A 198 -4.98 25.51 1.28
N THR A 199 -4.19 24.51 1.61
CA THR A 199 -2.74 24.50 1.37
C THR A 199 -2.38 23.32 0.47
N ALA A 200 -1.89 23.62 -0.73
CA ALA A 200 -1.28 22.61 -1.59
C ALA A 200 -0.05 22.02 -0.86
N VAL A 201 0.07 20.69 -0.91
CA VAL A 201 1.26 19.98 -0.39
C VAL A 201 2.50 20.49 -1.13
N THR A 202 3.51 20.96 -0.41
CA THR A 202 4.77 21.42 -0.99
C THR A 202 5.87 20.37 -0.80
N ALA A 203 6.80 20.30 -1.76
CA ALA A 203 7.96 19.42 -1.65
C ALA A 203 8.83 19.76 -0.43
N ALA A 204 8.94 21.03 -0.07
CA ALA A 204 9.71 21.49 1.09
C ALA A 204 9.11 20.99 2.41
N GLU A 205 7.79 21.09 2.58
CA GLU A 205 7.10 20.60 3.78
C GLU A 205 7.18 19.08 3.90
N LEU A 206 6.99 18.37 2.78
CA LEU A 206 7.16 16.92 2.74
C LEU A 206 8.59 16.51 3.12
N GLY A 207 9.60 17.15 2.54
CA GLY A 207 11.00 16.87 2.85
C GLY A 207 11.34 17.05 4.33
N GLN A 208 10.71 18.01 5.02
CA GLN A 208 10.88 18.20 6.46
C GLN A 208 10.16 17.12 7.30
N ARG A 209 9.06 16.57 6.81
CA ARG A 209 8.23 15.60 7.53
C ARG A 209 8.57 14.14 7.18
N THR A 210 9.33 13.90 6.12
CA THR A 210 9.69 12.54 5.68
C THR A 210 11.03 12.08 6.23
N VAL A 211 11.28 12.34 7.52
CA VAL A 211 12.50 11.92 8.23
C VAL A 211 12.21 10.65 9.02
N TRP A 212 12.68 9.51 8.53
CA TRP A 212 12.61 8.21 9.21
C TRP A 212 13.99 7.62 9.40
N PRO A 213 14.23 6.89 10.51
CA PRO A 213 15.40 6.04 10.63
C PRO A 213 15.42 5.02 9.48
N HIS A 214 16.60 4.74 8.92
CA HIS A 214 16.80 3.71 7.90
C HIS A 214 16.07 3.92 6.55
N LEU A 215 15.29 4.99 6.36
CA LEU A 215 14.64 5.30 5.10
C LEU A 215 15.12 6.65 4.55
N SER A 216 15.74 6.62 3.37
CA SER A 216 16.02 7.83 2.59
C SER A 216 14.80 8.18 1.75
N VAL A 217 14.24 9.37 1.93
CA VAL A 217 13.11 9.84 1.14
C VAL A 217 13.53 10.99 0.25
N GLU A 218 13.28 10.84 -1.05
CA GLU A 218 13.46 11.88 -2.07
C GLU A 218 12.08 12.41 -2.48
N VAL A 219 11.93 13.73 -2.59
CA VAL A 219 10.69 14.36 -3.06
C VAL A 219 10.95 15.07 -4.38
N ILE A 220 10.19 14.69 -5.41
CA ILE A 220 10.23 15.26 -6.75
C ILE A 220 8.94 16.04 -6.99
N ASP A 221 9.03 17.30 -7.40
CA ASP A 221 7.86 18.12 -7.73
C ASP A 221 7.86 18.43 -9.23
N GLU A 222 6.98 17.75 -9.96
CA GLU A 222 6.81 17.92 -11.42
C GLU A 222 5.82 19.05 -11.78
N ARG A 223 5.15 19.64 -10.79
CA ARG A 223 4.14 20.70 -11.00
C ARG A 223 4.78 22.06 -11.31
N THR A 224 6.04 22.21 -10.99
CA THR A 224 6.78 23.49 -11.11
C THR A 224 7.66 23.58 -12.34
N ASN A 225 7.57 22.62 -13.28
CA ASN A 225 8.30 22.61 -14.54
C ASN A 225 7.47 23.11 -15.72
#